data_3dcd1448cddec93ab5801ce1176e5318
#
_entry.id   3dcd1448cddec93ab5801ce1176e5318
#
_cell.length_a   1.000
_cell.length_b   1.000
_cell.length_c   1.000
_cell.angle_alpha   90.00
_cell.angle_beta   90.00
_cell.angle_gamma   90.00
#
_symmetry.space_group_name_H-M   'P 1'
#
loop_
_entity.id
_entity.type
_entity.pdbx_description
1 polymer ?
#
loop_
_entity_poly.entity_id
_entity_poly.type
_entity_poly.pdbx_seq_one_letter_code
_entity_poly.pdbx_strand_id
1 'polypeptide(L)'
;MIHNIAPTHPRATSLIIREKLVDGFKNGIVVPHGLIAHGRGEAFDYLLGERTTKYAYEAEKAAVCLLLLSKKSIISVNGNTAALCARDLVTLSNFTKSRIEVNLFHKSVARSNTIARILKKEDAFDVLGLDDKSKIMIKDISSNRKYVDKNGIMNSDTIFVALEDGDRTESLVKKGKKVISVDLNPLSRTAIASNITIVDNIIRVIPNMIKISEQLDKKDKYYLLQLINNFDNKENIHKSLLMIKKGI
;
A
#
# COMPACT_ATOMS: atom_id res chain seq x y z
N MET A 1 -20.83 -0.45 14.32
CA MET A 1 -21.22 -1.68 15.06
C MET A 1 -20.51 -2.82 14.36
N ILE A 2 -19.55 -3.45 15.02
CA ILE A 2 -18.95 -4.69 14.52
C ILE A 2 -20.06 -5.72 14.67
N HIS A 3 -20.62 -6.18 13.54
CA HIS A 3 -21.61 -7.24 13.53
C HIS A 3 -21.04 -8.45 14.29
N ASN A 4 -21.89 -9.21 15.00
CA ASN A 4 -21.55 -10.37 15.81
C ASN A 4 -20.91 -11.49 14.97
N ILE A 5 -19.68 -11.28 14.50
CA ILE A 5 -18.90 -12.32 13.83
C ILE A 5 -18.22 -13.12 14.93
N ALA A 6 -18.64 -14.38 15.08
CA ALA A 6 -18.00 -15.27 16.05
C ALA A 6 -16.51 -15.41 15.71
N PRO A 7 -15.58 -15.23 16.68
CA PRO A 7 -14.15 -15.40 16.43
C PRO A 7 -13.77 -16.78 15.88
N THR A 8 -14.60 -17.79 16.17
CA THR A 8 -14.47 -19.17 15.70
C THR A 8 -14.95 -19.40 14.27
N HIS A 9 -15.54 -18.37 13.63
CA HIS A 9 -16.01 -18.49 12.26
C HIS A 9 -14.80 -18.70 11.30
N PRO A 10 -14.81 -19.70 10.41
CA PRO A 10 -13.67 -19.99 9.53
C PRO A 10 -13.20 -18.80 8.68
N ARG A 11 -14.12 -17.89 8.38
CA ARG A 11 -13.86 -16.66 7.61
C ARG A 11 -13.95 -15.38 8.46
N ALA A 12 -13.76 -15.46 9.77
CA ALA A 12 -13.89 -14.30 10.66
C ALA A 12 -13.06 -13.11 10.18
N THR A 13 -11.79 -13.34 9.84
CA THR A 13 -10.88 -12.28 9.37
C THR A 13 -11.39 -11.59 8.11
N SER A 14 -11.76 -12.34 7.07
CA SER A 14 -12.25 -11.72 5.82
C SER A 14 -13.56 -10.98 6.01
N LEU A 15 -14.45 -11.48 6.86
CA LEU A 15 -15.70 -10.79 7.20
C LEU A 15 -15.45 -9.48 7.95
N ILE A 16 -14.53 -9.48 8.92
CA ILE A 16 -14.15 -8.25 9.65
C ILE A 16 -13.57 -7.20 8.69
N ILE A 17 -12.76 -7.61 7.73
CA ILE A 17 -12.20 -6.70 6.70
C ILE A 17 -13.30 -6.08 5.87
N ARG A 18 -14.28 -6.88 5.43
CA ARG A 18 -15.44 -6.39 4.68
C ARG A 18 -16.24 -5.35 5.48
N GLU A 19 -16.51 -5.63 6.76
CA GLU A 19 -17.21 -4.69 7.64
C GLU A 19 -16.45 -3.37 7.80
N LYS A 20 -15.13 -3.40 8.00
CA LYS A 20 -14.30 -2.18 8.03
C LYS A 20 -14.46 -1.33 6.76
N LEU A 21 -14.53 -1.96 5.60
CA LEU A 21 -14.72 -1.26 4.33
C LEU A 21 -16.15 -0.72 4.16
N VAL A 22 -17.16 -1.48 4.58
CA VAL A 22 -18.57 -1.04 4.59
C VAL A 22 -18.74 0.16 5.54
N ASP A 23 -18.13 0.11 6.73
CA ASP A 23 -18.14 1.25 7.64
C ASP A 23 -17.36 2.44 7.06
N GLY A 24 -16.23 2.18 6.40
CA GLY A 24 -15.50 3.20 5.64
C GLY A 24 -16.36 3.85 4.55
N PHE A 25 -17.20 3.08 3.87
CA PHE A 25 -18.16 3.61 2.90
C PHE A 25 -19.23 4.49 3.56
N LYS A 26 -19.86 4.02 4.65
CA LYS A 26 -20.83 4.80 5.42
C LYS A 26 -20.24 6.11 5.95
N ASN A 27 -18.96 6.11 6.31
CA ASN A 27 -18.24 7.27 6.82
C ASN A 27 -17.62 8.16 5.71
N GLY A 28 -17.91 7.88 4.43
CA GLY A 28 -17.51 8.71 3.30
C GLY A 28 -16.01 8.65 2.94
N ILE A 29 -15.28 7.64 3.39
CA ILE A 29 -13.86 7.42 3.06
C ILE A 29 -13.65 6.39 1.96
N VAL A 30 -14.47 5.35 1.90
CA VAL A 30 -14.48 4.36 0.83
C VAL A 30 -15.58 4.72 -0.17
N VAL A 31 -15.38 4.43 -1.45
CA VAL A 31 -16.38 4.59 -2.51
C VAL A 31 -16.82 3.21 -3.03
N PRO A 32 -17.99 3.09 -3.70
CA PRO A 32 -18.44 1.80 -4.25
C PRO A 32 -17.40 1.09 -5.08
N HIS A 33 -16.67 1.82 -5.94
CA HIS A 33 -15.55 1.28 -6.73
C HIS A 33 -14.43 0.67 -5.86
N GLY A 34 -14.22 1.22 -4.65
CA GLY A 34 -13.27 0.67 -3.68
C GLY A 34 -13.72 -0.67 -3.11
N LEU A 35 -15.04 -0.84 -2.85
CA LEU A 35 -15.62 -2.11 -2.42
C LEU A 35 -15.46 -3.19 -3.50
N ILE A 36 -15.74 -2.84 -4.77
CA ILE A 36 -15.57 -3.74 -5.93
C ILE A 36 -14.11 -4.15 -6.10
N ALA A 37 -13.18 -3.18 -6.01
CA ALA A 37 -11.75 -3.45 -6.12
C ALA A 37 -11.26 -4.38 -4.99
N HIS A 38 -11.75 -4.19 -3.76
CA HIS A 38 -11.44 -5.08 -2.65
C HIS A 38 -11.94 -6.50 -2.89
N GLY A 39 -13.20 -6.68 -3.29
CA GLY A 39 -13.78 -8.01 -3.56
C GLY A 39 -13.03 -8.76 -4.67
N ARG A 40 -12.57 -8.05 -5.70
CA ARG A 40 -11.69 -8.63 -6.74
C ARG A 40 -10.35 -9.08 -6.16
N GLY A 41 -9.74 -8.28 -5.27
CA GLY A 41 -8.49 -8.65 -4.60
C GLY A 41 -8.67 -9.82 -3.64
N GLU A 42 -9.78 -9.86 -2.91
CA GLU A 42 -10.11 -10.95 -1.99
C GLU A 42 -10.18 -12.33 -2.67
N ALA A 43 -10.61 -12.37 -3.93
CA ALA A 43 -10.59 -13.62 -4.71
C ALA A 43 -9.16 -14.15 -4.88
N PHE A 44 -8.17 -13.29 -5.13
CA PHE A 44 -6.75 -13.67 -5.17
C PHE A 44 -6.22 -14.04 -3.79
N ASP A 45 -6.62 -13.32 -2.74
CA ASP A 45 -6.22 -13.63 -1.36
C ASP A 45 -6.66 -15.05 -0.96
N TYR A 46 -7.88 -15.41 -1.33
CA TYR A 46 -8.41 -16.77 -1.14
C TYR A 46 -7.55 -17.83 -1.84
N LEU A 47 -7.17 -17.58 -3.10
CA LEU A 47 -6.31 -18.49 -3.88
C LEU A 47 -4.88 -18.59 -3.31
N LEU A 48 -4.41 -17.56 -2.60
CA LEU A 48 -3.13 -17.54 -1.90
C LEU A 48 -3.21 -18.15 -0.48
N GLY A 49 -4.40 -18.55 -0.02
CA GLY A 49 -4.64 -19.16 1.27
C GLY A 49 -4.80 -18.19 2.43
N GLU A 50 -5.17 -16.93 2.16
CA GLU A 50 -5.42 -15.88 3.16
C GLU A 50 -4.28 -15.75 4.20
N ARG A 51 -3.05 -15.92 3.75
CA ARG A 51 -1.83 -15.89 4.57
C ARG A 51 -0.67 -15.24 3.84
N THR A 52 0.25 -14.67 4.59
CA THR A 52 1.52 -14.19 4.03
C THR A 52 2.36 -15.36 3.55
N THR A 53 2.69 -15.38 2.28
CA THR A 53 3.57 -16.39 1.69
C THR A 53 5.04 -16.04 1.99
N LYS A 54 5.94 -17.03 1.88
CA LYS A 54 7.38 -16.75 2.02
C LYS A 54 7.88 -15.72 0.99
N TYR A 55 7.30 -15.71 -0.20
CA TYR A 55 7.66 -14.78 -1.26
C TYR A 55 7.19 -13.36 -0.96
N ALA A 56 5.96 -13.22 -0.44
CA ALA A 56 5.47 -11.94 0.06
C ALA A 56 6.35 -11.42 1.19
N TYR A 57 6.74 -12.26 2.14
CA TYR A 57 7.60 -11.88 3.26
C TYR A 57 9.00 -11.42 2.81
N GLU A 58 9.61 -12.07 1.81
CA GLU A 58 10.88 -11.60 1.23
C GLU A 58 10.70 -10.26 0.51
N ALA A 59 9.58 -10.04 -0.18
CA ALA A 59 9.25 -8.75 -0.78
C ALA A 59 9.04 -7.66 0.28
N GLU A 60 8.40 -7.97 1.42
CA GLU A 60 8.25 -7.06 2.56
C GLU A 60 9.61 -6.63 3.12
N LYS A 61 10.56 -7.57 3.28
CA LYS A 61 11.93 -7.24 3.71
C LYS A 61 12.63 -6.29 2.74
N ALA A 62 12.59 -6.59 1.45
CA ALA A 62 13.18 -5.74 0.42
C ALA A 62 12.53 -4.34 0.40
N ALA A 63 11.20 -4.28 0.58
CA ALA A 63 10.44 -3.04 0.65
C ALA A 63 10.85 -2.18 1.85
N VAL A 64 10.97 -2.77 3.04
CA VAL A 64 11.44 -2.06 4.24
C VAL A 64 12.85 -1.55 4.06
N CYS A 65 13.77 -2.38 3.54
CA CYS A 65 15.14 -1.94 3.26
C CYS A 65 15.16 -0.74 2.30
N LEU A 66 14.34 -0.78 1.26
CA LEU A 66 14.26 0.33 0.30
C LEU A 66 13.72 1.60 0.95
N LEU A 67 12.70 1.51 1.81
CA LEU A 67 12.16 2.66 2.56
C LEU A 67 13.20 3.25 3.52
N LEU A 68 13.91 2.41 4.28
CA LEU A 68 14.94 2.85 5.23
C LEU A 68 16.14 3.52 4.55
N LEU A 69 16.48 3.10 3.33
CA LEU A 69 17.59 3.68 2.55
C LEU A 69 17.18 4.90 1.72
N SER A 70 15.88 5.13 1.58
CA SER A 70 15.33 6.24 0.82
C SER A 70 15.65 7.59 1.48
N LYS A 71 15.97 8.60 0.67
CA LYS A 71 16.16 9.95 1.18
C LYS A 71 14.82 10.67 1.39
N LYS A 72 13.84 10.34 0.57
CA LYS A 72 12.52 10.99 0.55
C LYS A 72 11.44 9.97 0.17
N SER A 73 11.14 9.06 1.09
CA SER A 73 10.06 8.09 0.88
C SER A 73 8.69 8.67 1.19
N ILE A 74 7.66 8.16 0.52
CA ILE A 74 6.28 8.55 0.74
C ILE A 74 5.34 7.35 0.70
N ILE A 75 4.37 7.34 1.60
CA ILE A 75 3.26 6.38 1.63
C ILE A 75 2.04 7.06 1.01
N SER A 76 1.58 6.55 -0.13
CA SER A 76 0.39 7.04 -0.82
C SER A 76 -0.86 6.36 -0.26
N VAL A 77 -1.72 7.13 0.41
CA VAL A 77 -2.92 6.63 1.10
C VAL A 77 -4.16 6.91 0.27
N ASN A 78 -4.98 5.90 0.07
CA ASN A 78 -6.31 5.97 -0.51
C ASN A 78 -7.41 5.62 0.50
N GLY A 79 -8.68 5.66 0.10
CA GLY A 79 -9.80 5.41 1.01
C GLY A 79 -9.83 4.00 1.60
N ASN A 80 -9.52 2.98 0.79
CA ASN A 80 -9.50 1.60 1.27
C ASN A 80 -8.37 1.37 2.28
N THR A 81 -7.16 1.88 1.99
CA THR A 81 -6.03 1.74 2.90
C THR A 81 -6.25 2.49 4.21
N ALA A 82 -6.86 3.68 4.14
CA ALA A 82 -7.23 4.43 5.34
C ALA A 82 -8.28 3.69 6.19
N ALA A 83 -9.29 3.07 5.56
CA ALA A 83 -10.31 2.31 6.29
C ALA A 83 -9.77 1.03 6.94
N LEU A 84 -8.78 0.38 6.30
CA LEU A 84 -8.26 -0.91 6.74
C LEU A 84 -7.14 -0.80 7.77
N CYS A 85 -6.19 0.13 7.60
CA CYS A 85 -4.93 0.11 8.34
C CYS A 85 -4.34 1.51 8.59
N ALA A 86 -5.16 2.55 8.83
CA ALA A 86 -4.67 3.92 9.07
C ALA A 86 -3.60 3.99 10.16
N ARG A 87 -3.85 3.39 11.33
CA ARG A 87 -2.90 3.35 12.45
C ARG A 87 -1.58 2.71 12.06
N ASP A 88 -1.64 1.54 11.43
CA ASP A 88 -0.43 0.80 11.06
C ASP A 88 0.37 1.53 9.98
N LEU A 89 -0.31 2.21 9.03
CA LEU A 89 0.35 3.06 8.02
C LEU A 89 1.10 4.23 8.67
N VAL A 90 0.50 4.87 9.67
CA VAL A 90 1.17 5.94 10.43
C VAL A 90 2.36 5.40 11.22
N THR A 91 2.20 4.24 11.86
CA THR A 91 3.29 3.57 12.57
C THR A 91 4.44 3.23 11.62
N LEU A 92 4.16 2.64 10.45
CA LEU A 92 5.18 2.36 9.43
C LEU A 92 5.85 3.64 8.93
N SER A 93 5.07 4.70 8.71
CA SER A 93 5.58 6.03 8.31
C SER A 93 6.62 6.57 9.33
N ASN A 94 6.33 6.44 10.62
CA ASN A 94 7.23 6.88 11.68
C ASN A 94 8.53 6.06 11.72
N PHE A 95 8.45 4.72 11.63
CA PHE A 95 9.64 3.86 11.59
C PHE A 95 10.53 4.14 10.38
N THR A 96 9.93 4.29 9.20
CA THR A 96 10.67 4.48 7.94
C THR A 96 10.97 5.94 7.63
N LYS A 97 10.53 6.89 8.47
CA LYS A 97 10.59 8.34 8.24
C LYS A 97 9.95 8.76 6.92
N SER A 98 8.99 7.97 6.44
CA SER A 98 8.24 8.24 5.22
C SER A 98 7.17 9.30 5.49
N ARG A 99 6.96 10.22 4.55
CA ARG A 99 5.81 11.13 4.62
C ARG A 99 4.55 10.42 4.12
N ILE A 100 3.39 10.96 4.42
CA ILE A 100 2.10 10.43 3.98
C ILE A 100 1.44 11.43 3.03
N GLU A 101 0.94 10.94 1.88
CA GLU A 101 0.13 11.74 0.95
C GLU A 101 -1.21 11.04 0.69
N VAL A 102 -2.31 11.78 0.91
CA VAL A 102 -3.64 11.35 0.49
C VAL A 102 -3.80 11.57 -1.00
N ASN A 103 -3.93 10.47 -1.76
CA ASN A 103 -4.07 10.52 -3.20
C ASN A 103 -5.21 9.59 -3.67
N LEU A 104 -6.26 10.17 -4.26
CA LEU A 104 -7.53 9.49 -4.51
C LEU A 104 -7.86 9.46 -6.00
N PHE A 105 -8.31 8.29 -6.48
CA PHE A 105 -8.86 8.14 -7.82
C PHE A 105 -10.15 8.98 -7.97
N HIS A 106 -11.13 8.74 -7.11
CA HIS A 106 -12.36 9.54 -7.01
C HIS A 106 -12.15 10.61 -5.93
N LYS A 107 -11.53 11.72 -6.33
CA LYS A 107 -11.17 12.80 -5.42
C LYS A 107 -12.40 13.66 -5.07
N SER A 108 -12.56 13.96 -3.77
CA SER A 108 -13.34 15.11 -3.28
C SER A 108 -12.62 15.73 -2.10
N VAL A 109 -12.79 17.02 -1.89
CA VAL A 109 -12.17 17.76 -0.77
C VAL A 109 -12.65 17.18 0.56
N ALA A 110 -13.95 16.96 0.71
CA ALA A 110 -14.54 16.40 1.93
C ALA A 110 -13.92 15.03 2.27
N ARG A 111 -13.80 14.14 1.28
CA ARG A 111 -13.23 12.81 1.44
C ARG A 111 -11.74 12.86 1.80
N SER A 112 -10.95 13.70 1.12
CA SER A 112 -9.53 13.88 1.44
C SER A 112 -9.33 14.38 2.86
N ASN A 113 -10.13 15.36 3.30
CA ASN A 113 -10.08 15.90 4.66
C ASN A 113 -10.51 14.88 5.71
N THR A 114 -11.50 14.03 5.41
CA THR A 114 -11.94 12.97 6.33
C THR A 114 -10.82 11.93 6.52
N ILE A 115 -10.17 11.50 5.44
CA ILE A 115 -9.03 10.58 5.51
C ILE A 115 -7.87 11.22 6.30
N ALA A 116 -7.55 12.47 6.01
CA ALA A 116 -6.49 13.18 6.74
C ALA A 116 -6.78 13.29 8.24
N ARG A 117 -8.06 13.53 8.61
CA ARG A 117 -8.47 13.57 10.02
C ARG A 117 -8.27 12.21 10.71
N ILE A 118 -8.56 11.10 10.01
CA ILE A 118 -8.31 9.76 10.54
C ILE A 118 -6.82 9.54 10.77
N LEU A 119 -5.98 9.85 9.77
CA LEU A 119 -4.53 9.70 9.90
C LEU A 119 -3.95 10.57 11.02
N LYS A 120 -4.44 11.80 11.18
CA LYS A 120 -4.02 12.70 12.26
C LYS A 120 -4.46 12.21 13.65
N LYS A 121 -5.59 11.52 13.77
CA LYS A 121 -6.01 10.87 15.02
C LYS A 121 -5.08 9.73 15.44
N GLU A 122 -4.37 9.15 14.48
CA GLU A 122 -3.35 8.12 14.71
C GLU A 122 -1.93 8.73 14.76
N ASP A 123 -1.83 10.03 15.08
CA ASP A 123 -0.60 10.79 15.27
C ASP A 123 0.27 10.96 14.00
N ALA A 124 -0.33 10.97 12.80
CA ALA A 124 0.39 11.37 11.60
C ALA A 124 0.89 12.82 11.72
N PHE A 125 2.22 13.01 11.67
CA PHE A 125 2.86 14.32 11.84
C PHE A 125 2.44 15.31 10.75
N ASP A 126 2.46 14.88 9.49
CA ASP A 126 2.15 15.70 8.33
C ASP A 126 1.43 14.85 7.27
N VAL A 127 0.30 15.34 6.79
CA VAL A 127 -0.51 14.67 5.76
C VAL A 127 -0.61 15.57 4.54
N LEU A 128 0.08 15.17 3.46
CA LEU A 128 0.14 15.89 2.19
C LEU A 128 -1.05 15.56 1.27
N GLY A 129 -1.15 16.30 0.17
CA GLY A 129 -2.15 16.08 -0.86
C GLY A 129 -3.51 16.74 -0.60
N LEU A 130 -3.60 17.60 0.41
CA LEU A 130 -4.84 18.29 0.81
C LEU A 130 -4.99 19.66 0.15
N ASP A 131 -3.91 20.42 0.06
CA ASP A 131 -3.91 21.77 -0.51
C ASP A 131 -3.76 21.72 -2.03
N ASP A 132 -4.75 22.27 -2.75
CA ASP A 132 -4.72 22.32 -4.21
C ASP A 132 -3.61 23.24 -4.77
N LYS A 133 -3.13 24.23 -4.00
CA LYS A 133 -2.03 25.10 -4.38
C LYS A 133 -0.67 24.39 -4.36
N SER A 134 -0.56 23.30 -3.61
CA SER A 134 0.66 22.49 -3.56
C SER A 134 0.72 21.42 -4.65
N LYS A 135 -0.32 21.26 -5.46
CA LYS A 135 -0.43 20.15 -6.43
C LYS A 135 0.24 20.45 -7.76
N ILE A 136 0.91 19.43 -8.27
CA ILE A 136 1.49 19.40 -9.61
C ILE A 136 0.86 18.23 -10.39
N MET A 137 0.64 18.43 -11.68
CA MET A 137 0.08 17.45 -12.57
C MET A 137 1.17 16.58 -13.22
N ILE A 138 1.04 15.27 -13.11
CA ILE A 138 1.80 14.30 -13.90
C ILE A 138 1.05 14.08 -15.22
N LYS A 139 1.61 14.52 -16.34
CA LYS A 139 0.90 14.60 -17.63
C LYS A 139 0.46 13.22 -18.19
N ASP A 140 1.23 12.18 -17.91
CA ASP A 140 1.04 10.85 -18.51
C ASP A 140 0.03 9.95 -17.74
N ILE A 141 -0.74 10.54 -16.81
CA ILE A 141 -1.72 9.82 -16.00
C ILE A 141 -3.12 10.35 -16.33
N SER A 142 -4.04 9.44 -16.65
CA SER A 142 -5.41 9.80 -17.05
C SER A 142 -6.34 10.08 -15.86
N SER A 143 -6.11 9.43 -14.72
CA SER A 143 -6.95 9.53 -13.53
C SER A 143 -6.67 10.80 -12.70
N ASN A 144 -7.55 11.11 -11.73
CA ASN A 144 -7.34 12.21 -10.78
C ASN A 144 -6.08 12.04 -9.93
N ARG A 145 -5.50 10.85 -9.87
CA ARG A 145 -4.23 10.58 -9.20
C ARG A 145 -3.04 11.25 -9.86
N LYS A 146 -3.23 11.85 -11.06
CA LYS A 146 -2.22 12.71 -11.69
C LYS A 146 -1.86 13.96 -10.88
N TYR A 147 -2.78 14.42 -10.03
CA TYR A 147 -2.51 15.56 -9.16
C TYR A 147 -1.84 15.08 -7.88
N VAL A 148 -0.55 15.34 -7.77
CA VAL A 148 0.30 14.95 -6.65
C VAL A 148 0.85 16.17 -5.93
N ASP A 149 1.17 16.05 -4.65
CA ASP A 149 1.78 17.13 -3.89
C ASP A 149 3.23 17.38 -4.34
N LYS A 150 3.61 18.65 -4.54
CA LYS A 150 4.98 19.04 -4.92
C LYS A 150 6.02 18.62 -3.89
N ASN A 151 5.65 18.61 -2.61
CA ASN A 151 6.51 18.20 -1.50
C ASN A 151 6.34 16.70 -1.13
N GLY A 152 5.38 16.04 -1.76
CA GLY A 152 5.05 14.63 -1.57
C GLY A 152 5.59 13.75 -2.70
N ILE A 153 4.68 13.04 -3.37
CA ILE A 153 5.01 12.10 -4.46
C ILE A 153 5.90 12.71 -5.52
N MET A 154 5.72 14.01 -5.87
CA MET A 154 6.55 14.64 -6.89
C MET A 154 8.02 14.71 -6.47
N ASN A 155 8.31 15.01 -5.22
CA ASN A 155 9.67 15.17 -4.68
C ASN A 155 10.26 13.89 -4.06
N SER A 156 9.51 12.79 -4.03
CA SER A 156 9.97 11.53 -3.47
C SER A 156 10.87 10.76 -4.43
N ASP A 157 11.77 9.95 -3.89
CA ASP A 157 12.56 8.96 -4.62
C ASP A 157 11.93 7.55 -4.54
N THR A 158 11.23 7.25 -3.45
CA THR A 158 10.56 5.97 -3.21
C THR A 158 9.10 6.19 -2.81
N ILE A 159 8.20 5.43 -3.41
CA ILE A 159 6.75 5.55 -3.21
C ILE A 159 6.19 4.18 -2.86
N PHE A 160 5.52 4.09 -1.70
CA PHE A 160 4.74 2.93 -1.31
C PHE A 160 3.28 3.15 -1.69
N VAL A 161 2.70 2.21 -2.43
CA VAL A 161 1.31 2.25 -2.91
C VAL A 161 0.60 0.93 -2.64
N ALA A 162 -0.71 0.98 -2.42
CA ALA A 162 -1.56 -0.20 -2.35
C ALA A 162 -2.90 0.06 -3.04
N LEU A 163 -3.44 -0.94 -3.73
CA LEU A 163 -4.66 -0.80 -4.54
C LEU A 163 -4.53 0.36 -5.53
N GLU A 164 -3.54 0.27 -6.41
CA GLU A 164 -3.06 1.37 -7.24
C GLU A 164 -3.39 1.17 -8.73
N ASP A 165 -3.28 2.27 -9.51
CA ASP A 165 -3.47 2.28 -10.95
C ASP A 165 -2.16 1.93 -11.69
N GLY A 166 -2.25 1.04 -12.67
CA GLY A 166 -1.08 0.61 -13.43
C GLY A 166 -0.43 1.73 -14.24
N ASP A 167 -1.22 2.61 -14.87
CA ASP A 167 -0.71 3.76 -15.64
C ASP A 167 0.08 4.73 -14.77
N ARG A 168 -0.39 4.96 -13.53
CA ARG A 168 0.33 5.79 -12.57
C ARG A 168 1.64 5.14 -12.13
N THR A 169 1.62 3.86 -11.81
CA THR A 169 2.83 3.13 -11.43
C THR A 169 3.87 3.16 -12.53
N GLU A 170 3.49 2.86 -13.78
CA GLU A 170 4.36 2.93 -14.95
C GLU A 170 4.95 4.34 -15.15
N SER A 171 4.13 5.39 -15.03
CA SER A 171 4.58 6.78 -15.17
C SER A 171 5.59 7.16 -14.09
N LEU A 172 5.37 6.77 -12.83
CA LEU A 172 6.28 7.05 -11.72
C LEU A 172 7.63 6.33 -11.91
N VAL A 173 7.61 5.06 -12.32
CA VAL A 173 8.83 4.29 -12.61
C VAL A 173 9.59 4.89 -13.79
N LYS A 174 8.92 5.26 -14.89
CA LYS A 174 9.53 5.96 -16.02
C LYS A 174 10.21 7.28 -15.64
N LYS A 175 9.71 7.94 -14.58
CA LYS A 175 10.33 9.16 -14.02
C LYS A 175 11.49 8.88 -13.05
N GLY A 176 11.97 7.64 -12.99
CA GLY A 176 13.11 7.24 -12.17
C GLY A 176 12.80 7.02 -10.69
N LYS A 177 11.52 7.01 -10.31
CA LYS A 177 11.10 6.75 -8.93
C LYS A 177 11.08 5.25 -8.67
N LYS A 178 11.38 4.85 -7.44
CA LYS A 178 11.21 3.48 -6.98
C LYS A 178 9.79 3.30 -6.45
N VAL A 179 9.05 2.35 -6.99
CA VAL A 179 7.69 2.05 -6.56
C VAL A 179 7.64 0.69 -5.87
N ILE A 180 7.11 0.69 -4.66
CA ILE A 180 6.75 -0.50 -3.89
C ILE A 180 5.23 -0.62 -3.94
N SER A 181 4.72 -1.73 -4.43
CA SER A 181 3.27 -1.97 -4.48
C SER A 181 2.83 -3.15 -3.63
N VAL A 182 1.65 -3.01 -3.02
CA VAL A 182 0.90 -4.13 -2.44
C VAL A 182 -0.26 -4.43 -3.38
N ASP A 183 -0.22 -5.58 -4.03
CA ASP A 183 -1.25 -6.00 -4.97
C ASP A 183 -1.42 -7.53 -4.91
N LEU A 184 -2.62 -7.98 -4.58
CA LEU A 184 -2.97 -9.40 -4.53
C LEU A 184 -2.98 -10.08 -5.90
N ASN A 185 -3.12 -9.30 -6.98
CA ASN A 185 -3.03 -9.82 -8.34
C ASN A 185 -1.62 -9.66 -8.91
N PRO A 186 -0.79 -10.71 -8.95
CA PRO A 186 0.58 -10.62 -9.48
C PRO A 186 0.65 -10.31 -10.97
N LEU A 187 -0.48 -10.43 -11.71
CA LEU A 187 -0.57 -10.11 -13.14
C LEU A 187 -1.09 -8.70 -13.40
N SER A 188 -1.36 -7.91 -12.37
CA SER A 188 -1.79 -6.53 -12.57
C SER A 188 -0.68 -5.68 -13.21
N ARG A 189 -1.07 -4.65 -13.95
CA ARG A 189 -0.11 -3.68 -14.50
C ARG A 189 0.71 -3.02 -13.41
N THR A 190 0.10 -2.76 -12.25
CA THR A 190 0.78 -2.23 -11.06
C THR A 190 1.87 -3.18 -10.58
N ALA A 191 1.53 -4.46 -10.39
CA ALA A 191 2.46 -5.49 -9.93
C ALA A 191 3.65 -5.65 -10.89
N ILE A 192 3.38 -5.71 -12.19
CA ILE A 192 4.41 -5.91 -13.22
C ILE A 192 5.33 -4.69 -13.34
N ALA A 193 4.78 -3.47 -13.21
CA ALA A 193 5.55 -2.24 -13.38
C ALA A 193 6.37 -1.82 -12.14
N SER A 194 6.02 -2.31 -10.96
CA SER A 194 6.67 -1.93 -9.70
C SER A 194 8.09 -2.47 -9.58
N ASN A 195 8.94 -1.77 -8.84
CA ASN A 195 10.28 -2.26 -8.50
C ASN A 195 10.24 -3.39 -7.47
N ILE A 196 9.29 -3.31 -6.52
CA ILE A 196 9.02 -4.33 -5.53
C ILE A 196 7.51 -4.51 -5.45
N THR A 197 7.04 -5.73 -5.65
CA THR A 197 5.62 -6.10 -5.54
C THR A 197 5.44 -7.06 -4.38
N ILE A 198 4.62 -6.67 -3.42
CA ILE A 198 4.23 -7.53 -2.31
C ILE A 198 2.88 -8.15 -2.68
N VAL A 199 2.89 -9.43 -2.99
CA VAL A 199 1.67 -10.17 -3.37
C VAL A 199 1.02 -10.73 -2.11
N ASP A 200 0.32 -9.84 -1.39
CA ASP A 200 -0.37 -10.16 -0.14
C ASP A 200 -1.42 -9.09 0.19
N ASN A 201 -2.24 -9.36 1.20
CA ASN A 201 -3.23 -8.43 1.69
C ASN A 201 -2.57 -7.36 2.59
N ILE A 202 -2.91 -6.09 2.34
CA ILE A 202 -2.34 -4.96 3.06
C ILE A 202 -2.49 -5.06 4.59
N ILE A 203 -3.54 -5.69 5.09
CA ILE A 203 -3.77 -5.88 6.53
C ILE A 203 -2.75 -6.79 7.20
N ARG A 204 -2.07 -7.64 6.44
CA ARG A 204 -0.95 -8.48 6.90
C ARG A 204 0.38 -7.81 6.59
N VAL A 205 0.49 -7.20 5.41
CA VAL A 205 1.71 -6.54 4.93
C VAL A 205 2.18 -5.47 5.91
N ILE A 206 1.31 -4.52 6.29
CA ILE A 206 1.76 -3.38 7.09
C ILE A 206 2.24 -3.80 8.48
N PRO A 207 1.52 -4.63 9.26
CA PRO A 207 2.03 -5.13 10.54
C PRO A 207 3.35 -5.92 10.42
N ASN A 208 3.52 -6.71 9.35
CA ASN A 208 4.78 -7.41 9.09
C ASN A 208 5.92 -6.43 8.81
N MET A 209 5.68 -5.44 7.92
CA MET A 209 6.68 -4.41 7.60
C MET A 209 7.08 -3.59 8.82
N ILE A 210 6.17 -3.31 9.76
CA ILE A 210 6.51 -2.66 11.04
C ILE A 210 7.49 -3.53 11.83
N LYS A 211 7.18 -4.81 12.04
CA LYS A 211 8.07 -5.75 12.74
C LYS A 211 9.45 -5.87 12.07
N ILE A 212 9.45 -5.93 10.74
CA ILE A 212 10.71 -5.97 9.96
C ILE A 212 11.47 -4.66 10.13
N SER A 213 10.80 -3.50 10.15
CA SER A 213 11.44 -2.19 10.36
C SER A 213 12.13 -2.12 11.72
N GLU A 214 11.48 -2.62 12.79
CA GLU A 214 12.07 -2.71 14.14
C GLU A 214 13.34 -3.59 14.15
N GLN A 215 13.34 -4.70 13.41
CA GLN A 215 14.49 -5.62 13.32
C GLN A 215 15.64 -5.04 12.51
N LEU A 216 15.34 -4.21 11.51
CA LEU A 216 16.32 -3.69 10.55
C LEU A 216 16.82 -2.28 10.89
N ASP A 217 16.18 -1.55 11.80
CA ASP A 217 16.52 -0.16 12.15
C ASP A 217 17.99 0.01 12.57
N LYS A 218 18.58 -1.00 13.24
CA LYS A 218 19.96 -0.99 13.71
C LYS A 218 20.97 -1.63 12.74
N LYS A 219 20.52 -2.10 11.57
CA LYS A 219 21.39 -2.71 10.58
C LYS A 219 22.10 -1.64 9.75
N ASP A 220 23.34 -1.92 9.38
CA ASP A 220 24.11 -0.99 8.56
C ASP A 220 23.58 -0.94 7.11
N LYS A 221 23.98 0.11 6.42
CA LYS A 221 23.56 0.35 5.03
C LYS A 221 23.96 -0.77 4.07
N TYR A 222 25.11 -1.39 4.29
CA TYR A 222 25.61 -2.46 3.44
C TYR A 222 24.70 -3.70 3.51
N TYR A 223 24.32 -4.10 4.74
CA TYR A 223 23.38 -5.20 4.95
C TYR A 223 22.02 -4.95 4.27
N LEU A 224 21.47 -3.73 4.43
CA LEU A 224 20.20 -3.39 3.79
C LEU A 224 20.31 -3.42 2.25
N LEU A 225 21.41 -2.95 1.68
CA LEU A 225 21.66 -3.00 0.24
C LEU A 225 21.79 -4.44 -0.28
N GLN A 226 22.43 -5.33 0.47
CA GLN A 226 22.51 -6.75 0.10
C GLN A 226 21.13 -7.39 0.01
N LEU A 227 20.23 -7.11 0.96
CA LEU A 227 18.86 -7.65 0.92
C LEU A 227 18.10 -7.17 -0.32
N ILE A 228 18.24 -5.89 -0.72
CA ILE A 228 17.59 -5.37 -1.92
C ILE A 228 18.21 -5.99 -3.19
N ASN A 229 19.52 -6.09 -3.27
CA ASN A 229 20.21 -6.60 -4.46
C ASN A 229 19.94 -8.08 -4.69
N ASN A 230 19.65 -8.83 -3.65
CA ASN A 230 19.29 -10.25 -3.72
C ASN A 230 17.80 -10.49 -4.05
N PHE A 231 16.99 -9.43 -4.08
CA PHE A 231 15.57 -9.52 -4.39
C PHE A 231 15.31 -9.34 -5.90
N ASP A 232 14.67 -10.33 -6.51
CA ASP A 232 14.21 -10.26 -7.90
C ASP A 232 12.68 -10.19 -7.94
N ASN A 233 12.13 -9.03 -8.36
CA ASN A 233 10.68 -8.83 -8.42
C ASN A 233 10.00 -9.72 -9.47
N LYS A 234 10.64 -10.00 -10.59
CA LYS A 234 10.07 -10.87 -11.64
C LYS A 234 9.95 -12.30 -11.14
N GLU A 235 11.00 -12.79 -10.48
CA GLU A 235 10.99 -14.12 -9.87
C GLU A 235 9.95 -14.22 -8.75
N ASN A 236 9.83 -13.19 -7.92
CA ASN A 236 8.82 -13.10 -6.85
C ASN A 236 7.40 -13.19 -7.42
N ILE A 237 7.08 -12.43 -8.47
CA ILE A 237 5.79 -12.47 -9.18
C ILE A 237 5.54 -13.86 -9.75
N HIS A 238 6.54 -14.45 -10.43
CA HIS A 238 6.43 -15.79 -11.01
C HIS A 238 6.13 -16.86 -9.94
N LYS A 239 6.85 -16.82 -8.82
CA LYS A 239 6.62 -17.76 -7.70
C LYS A 239 5.25 -17.59 -7.07
N SER A 240 4.75 -16.35 -6.96
CA SER A 240 3.40 -16.07 -6.48
C SER A 240 2.33 -16.66 -7.43
N LEU A 241 2.53 -16.55 -8.75
CA LEU A 241 1.66 -17.18 -9.75
C LEU A 241 1.67 -18.71 -9.66
N LEU A 242 2.84 -19.31 -9.44
CA LEU A 242 2.94 -20.76 -9.27
C LEU A 242 2.18 -21.24 -8.01
N MET A 243 2.16 -20.46 -6.95
CA MET A 243 1.34 -20.78 -5.77
C MET A 243 -0.14 -20.76 -6.09
N ILE A 244 -0.62 -19.72 -6.76
CA ILE A 244 -2.03 -19.64 -7.21
C ILE A 244 -2.40 -20.85 -8.10
N LYS A 245 -1.49 -21.22 -9.04
CA LYS A 245 -1.71 -22.33 -9.96
C LYS A 245 -1.77 -23.70 -9.27
N LYS A 246 -0.96 -23.92 -8.24
CA LYS A 246 -0.90 -25.19 -7.51
C LYS A 246 -2.11 -25.42 -6.60
N GLY A 247 -2.82 -24.36 -6.28
CA GLY A 247 -3.81 -24.40 -5.21
C GLY A 247 -3.14 -24.48 -3.83
N ILE A 248 -3.94 -24.53 -2.82
CA ILE A 248 -3.51 -24.66 -1.43
C ILE A 248 -3.41 -26.14 -1.08
#